data_5c2b21748c7c753a257dee9774e2928e
#
_entry.id   5c2b21748c7c753a257dee9774e2928e
#
_cell.length_a   1.000
_cell.length_b   1.000
_cell.length_c   1.000
_cell.angle_alpha   90.00
_cell.angle_beta   90.00
_cell.angle_gamma   90.00
#
_symmetry.space_group_name_H-M   'P 1'
#
loop_
_entity.id
_entity.type
_entity.pdbx_description
1 polymer ?
#
loop_
_entity_poly.entity_id
_entity_poly.type
_entity_poly.pdbx_seq_one_letter_code
_entity_poly.pdbx_strand_id
1 'polypeptide(L)'
;SSAADKKANLDRLISIQRDSLGWTLLLNEHIFLRQGSDSIAVIGVENWGEPPFPTYGDLGKAYPDVNDSRFKLLLTHNPKHWESIVSKQSNIDLTLSGHTHAMQMMLSVAGIKLSPSVWKYQHWQGLSNEDGKMLYVNIGTGEVGIPMRIGATPEITVFTLKRK
;
A
#
# COMPACT_ATOMS: atom_id res chain seq x y z
N SER A 1 1.27 0.81 27.00
CA SER A 1 2.60 1.38 26.70
C SER A 1 2.52 2.90 26.73
N SER A 2 3.52 3.56 27.32
CA SER A 2 3.63 5.03 27.35
C SER A 2 3.91 5.59 25.95
N ALA A 3 3.76 6.91 25.77
CA ALA A 3 4.16 7.58 24.53
C ALA A 3 5.66 7.40 24.24
N ALA A 4 6.49 7.38 25.29
CA ALA A 4 7.92 7.13 25.19
C ALA A 4 8.23 5.72 24.67
N ASP A 5 7.52 4.69 25.19
CA ASP A 5 7.70 3.31 24.74
C ASP A 5 7.29 3.15 23.26
N LYS A 6 6.18 3.79 22.85
CA LYS A 6 5.74 3.75 21.46
C LYS A 6 6.77 4.36 20.53
N LYS A 7 7.34 5.53 20.91
CA LYS A 7 8.39 6.18 20.14
C LYS A 7 9.64 5.31 20.05
N ALA A 8 10.11 4.75 21.17
CA ALA A 8 11.28 3.89 21.18
C ALA A 8 11.11 2.64 20.30
N ASN A 9 9.91 2.04 20.32
CA ASN A 9 9.60 0.90 19.45
C ASN A 9 9.60 1.28 17.96
N LEU A 10 9.07 2.46 17.62
CA LEU A 10 9.09 2.97 16.24
C LEU A 10 10.53 3.24 15.78
N ASP A 11 11.32 3.93 16.60
CA ASP A 11 12.72 4.25 16.29
C ASP A 11 13.53 2.95 16.06
N ARG A 12 13.29 1.92 16.90
CA ARG A 12 13.92 0.60 16.74
C ARG A 12 13.49 -0.08 15.43
N LEU A 13 12.22 -0.03 15.07
CA LEU A 13 11.71 -0.61 13.82
C LEU A 13 12.35 0.08 12.60
N ILE A 14 12.43 1.41 12.62
CA ILE A 14 13.08 2.21 11.58
C ILE A 14 14.55 1.81 11.44
N SER A 15 15.30 1.72 12.56
CA SER A 15 16.71 1.32 12.56
C SER A 15 16.89 -0.10 12.00
N ILE A 16 16.06 -1.05 12.40
CA ILE A 16 16.13 -2.41 11.84
C ILE A 16 15.95 -2.38 10.32
N GLN A 17 14.97 -1.66 9.82
CA GLN A 17 14.69 -1.60 8.38
C GLN A 17 15.79 -0.90 7.60
N ARG A 18 16.29 0.25 8.08
CA ARG A 18 17.33 1.03 7.41
C ARG A 18 18.71 0.43 7.59
N ASP A 19 19.10 0.14 8.83
CA ASP A 19 20.51 -0.14 9.18
C ASP A 19 20.81 -1.64 9.08
N SER A 20 19.88 -2.52 9.47
CA SER A 20 20.10 -3.97 9.47
C SER A 20 19.68 -4.63 8.15
N LEU A 21 18.56 -4.19 7.55
CA LEU A 21 18.05 -4.78 6.31
C LEU A 21 18.46 -3.98 5.07
N GLY A 22 19.00 -2.78 5.22
CA GLY A 22 19.42 -1.91 4.11
C GLY A 22 18.25 -1.43 3.23
N TRP A 23 17.04 -1.36 3.78
CA TRP A 23 15.88 -0.93 3.01
C TRP A 23 15.81 0.58 2.90
N THR A 24 15.39 1.07 1.73
CA THR A 24 14.99 2.46 1.55
C THR A 24 13.60 2.66 2.13
N LEU A 25 13.53 3.32 3.28
CA LEU A 25 12.28 3.58 3.98
C LEU A 25 11.74 4.95 3.59
N LEU A 26 10.51 5.00 3.09
CA LEU A 26 9.84 6.23 2.67
C LEU A 26 8.75 6.61 3.69
N LEU A 27 9.02 7.63 4.50
CA LEU A 27 8.13 8.13 5.55
C LEU A 27 7.52 9.47 5.11
N ASN A 28 6.48 9.42 4.27
CA ASN A 28 5.93 10.56 3.52
C ASN A 28 7.02 11.20 2.63
N GLU A 29 7.67 10.37 1.83
CA GLU A 29 8.81 10.72 0.99
C GLU A 29 8.68 10.05 -0.38
N HIS A 30 9.51 10.42 -1.34
CA HIS A 30 9.62 9.76 -2.62
C HIS A 30 11.08 9.62 -3.07
N ILE A 31 11.28 8.70 -4.00
CA ILE A 31 12.54 8.52 -4.73
C ILE A 31 12.24 8.38 -6.22
N PHE A 32 13.25 8.62 -7.04
CA PHE A 32 13.19 8.34 -8.47
C PHE A 32 14.01 7.09 -8.79
N LEU A 33 13.36 6.08 -9.36
CA LEU A 33 14.05 4.94 -9.95
C LEU A 33 14.34 5.26 -11.42
N ARG A 34 15.57 5.02 -11.87
CA ARG A 34 16.04 5.33 -13.21
C ARG A 34 16.52 4.09 -13.93
N GLN A 35 16.18 3.98 -15.22
CA GLN A 35 16.72 2.97 -16.12
C GLN A 35 17.02 3.63 -17.48
N GLY A 36 18.31 3.80 -17.80
CA GLY A 36 18.73 4.59 -18.96
C GLY A 36 18.24 6.04 -18.84
N SER A 37 17.50 6.50 -19.83
CA SER A 37 16.86 7.84 -19.86
C SER A 37 15.53 7.90 -19.12
N ASP A 38 14.94 6.77 -18.79
CA ASP A 38 13.61 6.69 -18.19
C ASP A 38 13.68 6.78 -16.67
N SER A 39 12.64 7.32 -16.07
CA SER A 39 12.49 7.36 -14.61
C SER A 39 11.03 7.29 -14.20
N ILE A 40 10.80 6.66 -13.04
CA ILE A 40 9.51 6.63 -12.37
C ILE A 40 9.66 7.23 -10.97
N ALA A 41 8.59 7.83 -10.45
CA ALA A 41 8.52 8.23 -9.05
C ALA A 41 7.95 7.10 -8.21
N VAL A 42 8.67 6.69 -7.17
CA VAL A 42 8.16 5.77 -6.14
C VAL A 42 7.91 6.58 -4.88
N ILE A 43 6.67 6.64 -4.47
CA ILE A 43 6.17 7.49 -3.39
C ILE A 43 5.76 6.56 -2.24
N GLY A 44 6.20 6.82 -1.03
CA GLY A 44 5.80 6.08 0.16
C GLY A 44 5.16 7.01 1.18
N VAL A 45 4.03 6.58 1.73
CA VAL A 45 3.37 7.28 2.82
C VAL A 45 3.36 6.42 4.08
N GLU A 46 3.37 7.09 5.23
CA GLU A 46 3.14 6.46 6.51
C GLU A 46 1.71 5.90 6.60
N ASN A 47 1.35 5.30 7.72
CA ASN A 47 0.05 4.67 7.87
C ASN A 47 -1.12 5.66 7.65
N TRP A 48 -1.99 5.34 6.71
CA TRP A 48 -3.31 5.94 6.57
C TRP A 48 -4.26 5.21 7.51
N GLY A 49 -4.36 5.73 8.74
CA GLY A 49 -5.25 5.19 9.76
C GLY A 49 -6.68 5.67 9.57
N GLU A 50 -7.65 4.82 9.93
CA GLU A 50 -9.04 5.22 10.11
C GLU A 50 -9.36 5.23 11.60
N PRO A 51 -10.26 6.09 12.08
CA PRO A 51 -10.63 6.10 13.49
C PRO A 51 -10.95 4.69 14.01
N PRO A 52 -10.42 4.29 15.19
CA PRO A 52 -9.68 5.10 16.16
C PRO A 52 -8.16 5.22 15.93
N PHE A 53 -7.64 4.77 14.81
CA PHE A 53 -6.21 4.80 14.51
C PHE A 53 -5.83 6.17 13.91
N PRO A 54 -4.69 6.74 14.31
CA PRO A 54 -4.24 8.02 13.79
C PRO A 54 -3.81 7.89 12.32
N THR A 55 -4.00 8.98 11.57
CA THR A 55 -3.51 9.12 10.20
C THR A 55 -2.18 9.86 10.22
N TYR A 56 -1.11 9.19 9.79
CA TYR A 56 0.22 9.77 9.65
C TYR A 56 0.61 9.98 8.18
N GLY A 57 -0.06 9.27 7.27
CA GLY A 57 0.18 9.35 5.84
C GLY A 57 -0.20 10.73 5.29
N ASP A 58 0.75 11.37 4.61
CA ASP A 58 0.61 12.71 4.00
C ASP A 58 1.12 12.65 2.55
N LEU A 59 0.19 12.54 1.61
CA LEU A 59 0.52 12.46 0.19
C LEU A 59 1.09 13.77 -0.35
N GLY A 60 0.61 14.91 0.14
CA GLY A 60 1.09 16.22 -0.26
C GLY A 60 2.55 16.46 0.13
N LYS A 61 2.95 15.97 1.32
CA LYS A 61 4.35 15.97 1.75
C LYS A 61 5.17 14.94 0.98
N ALA A 62 4.62 13.76 0.75
CA ALA A 62 5.32 12.67 0.08
C ALA A 62 5.67 13.01 -1.38
N TYR A 63 4.77 13.69 -2.10
CA TYR A 63 4.96 14.08 -3.49
C TYR A 63 4.24 15.38 -3.82
N PRO A 64 4.88 16.53 -3.60
CA PRO A 64 4.26 17.84 -3.79
C PRO A 64 4.18 18.30 -5.25
N ASP A 65 4.98 17.73 -6.16
CA ASP A 65 5.00 18.13 -7.58
C ASP A 65 3.89 17.43 -8.37
N VAL A 66 2.72 18.08 -8.42
CA VAL A 66 1.56 17.60 -9.18
C VAL A 66 1.72 17.73 -10.70
N ASN A 67 2.69 18.52 -11.19
CA ASN A 67 2.92 18.74 -12.61
C ASN A 67 3.93 17.76 -13.22
N ASP A 68 4.55 16.92 -12.40
CA ASP A 68 5.48 15.90 -12.87
C ASP A 68 4.75 14.88 -13.76
N SER A 69 5.21 14.70 -14.98
CA SER A 69 4.63 13.79 -15.98
C SER A 69 5.15 12.36 -15.88
N ARG A 70 6.07 12.07 -14.95
CA ARG A 70 6.58 10.70 -14.76
C ARG A 70 5.49 9.77 -14.29
N PHE A 71 5.64 8.49 -14.61
CA PHE A 71 4.83 7.44 -13.99
C PHE A 71 5.03 7.43 -12.47
N LYS A 72 3.94 7.46 -11.73
CA LYS A 72 3.91 7.56 -10.27
C LYS A 72 3.37 6.29 -9.66
N LEU A 73 4.22 5.62 -8.87
CA LEU A 73 3.90 4.45 -8.09
C LEU A 73 3.77 4.85 -6.61
N LEU A 74 2.59 4.71 -6.04
CA LEU A 74 2.35 4.96 -4.62
C LEU A 74 2.35 3.65 -3.82
N LEU A 75 3.08 3.64 -2.72
CA LEU A 75 3.06 2.61 -1.69
C LEU A 75 2.28 3.11 -0.48
N THR A 76 1.12 2.52 -0.21
CA THR A 76 0.29 2.83 0.96
C THR A 76 -0.31 1.56 1.54
N HIS A 77 -0.29 1.40 2.85
CA HIS A 77 -0.73 0.16 3.46
C HIS A 77 -2.24 -0.08 3.33
N ASN A 78 -3.05 0.92 3.66
CA ASN A 78 -4.53 0.81 3.68
C ASN A 78 -5.14 1.20 2.33
N PRO A 79 -5.90 0.33 1.64
CA PRO A 79 -6.54 0.65 0.36
C PRO A 79 -7.57 1.79 0.46
N LYS A 80 -8.12 2.06 1.63
CA LYS A 80 -9.03 3.21 1.82
C LYS A 80 -8.38 4.56 1.61
N HIS A 81 -7.07 4.67 1.71
CA HIS A 81 -6.35 5.87 1.30
C HIS A 81 -6.59 6.17 -0.18
N TRP A 82 -6.54 5.14 -1.02
CA TRP A 82 -6.82 5.27 -2.46
C TRP A 82 -8.30 5.64 -2.69
N GLU A 83 -9.24 4.93 -2.05
CA GLU A 83 -10.68 5.17 -2.19
C GLU A 83 -11.08 6.59 -1.76
N SER A 84 -10.45 7.11 -0.71
CA SER A 84 -10.80 8.40 -0.11
C SER A 84 -10.15 9.59 -0.80
N ILE A 85 -8.89 9.49 -1.19
CA ILE A 85 -8.06 10.62 -1.64
C ILE A 85 -7.43 10.35 -3.00
N VAL A 86 -6.65 9.25 -3.15
CA VAL A 86 -5.75 9.09 -4.28
C VAL A 86 -6.51 9.02 -5.61
N SER A 87 -7.58 8.24 -5.68
CA SER A 87 -8.39 8.10 -6.89
C SER A 87 -9.05 9.41 -7.33
N LYS A 88 -9.34 10.31 -6.39
CA LYS A 88 -10.12 11.55 -6.63
C LYS A 88 -9.25 12.79 -6.80
N GLN A 89 -8.16 12.90 -6.06
CA GLN A 89 -7.43 14.16 -5.86
C GLN A 89 -5.97 14.10 -6.28
N SER A 90 -5.50 13.00 -6.88
CA SER A 90 -4.11 12.87 -7.28
C SER A 90 -3.96 12.44 -8.73
N ASN A 91 -2.74 12.56 -9.25
CA ASN A 91 -2.32 12.04 -10.56
C ASN A 91 -1.41 10.82 -10.41
N ILE A 92 -1.63 10.00 -9.39
CA ILE A 92 -0.93 8.73 -9.19
C ILE A 92 -1.46 7.71 -10.20
N ASP A 93 -0.54 7.03 -10.89
CA ASP A 93 -0.88 6.07 -11.94
C ASP A 93 -1.18 4.68 -11.38
N LEU A 94 -0.35 4.22 -10.43
CA LEU A 94 -0.51 2.92 -9.78
C LEU A 94 -0.31 3.05 -8.27
N THR A 95 -1.24 2.51 -7.51
CA THR A 95 -1.15 2.38 -6.05
C THR A 95 -1.03 0.91 -5.67
N LEU A 96 -0.06 0.58 -4.82
CA LEU A 96 0.07 -0.73 -4.21
C LEU A 96 -0.33 -0.65 -2.74
N SER A 97 -1.25 -1.51 -2.35
CA SER A 97 -1.77 -1.62 -0.97
C SER A 97 -1.79 -3.07 -0.47
N GLY A 98 -1.95 -3.23 0.81
CA GLY A 98 -2.12 -4.51 1.48
C GLY A 98 -3.27 -4.48 2.47
N HIS A 99 -2.98 -4.71 3.74
CA HIS A 99 -3.85 -4.51 4.91
C HIS A 99 -5.01 -5.49 5.09
N THR A 100 -5.76 -5.80 4.04
CA THR A 100 -7.04 -6.53 4.14
C THR A 100 -6.89 -7.98 4.56
N HIS A 101 -5.78 -8.62 4.16
CA HIS A 101 -5.53 -10.06 4.27
C HIS A 101 -6.69 -10.94 3.75
N ALA A 102 -7.66 -10.37 2.99
CA ALA A 102 -8.96 -10.96 2.69
C ALA A 102 -9.69 -11.43 3.97
N MET A 103 -9.47 -10.75 5.12
CA MET A 103 -9.87 -11.22 6.46
C MET A 103 -9.47 -12.69 6.71
N GLN A 104 -8.39 -13.17 6.06
CA GLN A 104 -7.88 -14.54 6.12
C GLN A 104 -8.88 -15.63 5.68
N MET A 105 -10.03 -15.23 5.13
CA MET A 105 -11.10 -16.13 4.66
C MET A 105 -11.55 -15.75 3.25
N MET A 106 -11.47 -16.69 2.33
CA MET A 106 -11.89 -16.48 0.94
C MET A 106 -12.45 -17.77 0.36
N LEU A 107 -13.58 -17.68 -0.29
CA LEU A 107 -14.16 -18.74 -1.11
C LEU A 107 -14.05 -18.34 -2.58
N SER A 108 -13.53 -19.23 -3.42
CA SER A 108 -13.50 -19.03 -4.87
C SER A 108 -14.36 -20.07 -5.54
N VAL A 109 -15.44 -19.63 -6.21
CA VAL A 109 -16.36 -20.49 -6.95
C VAL A 109 -16.57 -19.92 -8.34
N ALA A 110 -16.29 -20.72 -9.37
CA ALA A 110 -16.45 -20.32 -10.77
C ALA A 110 -15.78 -18.98 -11.14
N GLY A 111 -14.61 -18.68 -10.54
CA GLY A 111 -13.88 -17.43 -10.76
C GLY A 111 -14.37 -16.23 -9.91
N ILE A 112 -15.47 -16.37 -9.19
CA ILE A 112 -15.96 -15.36 -8.26
C ILE A 112 -15.31 -15.57 -6.90
N LYS A 113 -14.67 -14.51 -6.38
CA LYS A 113 -14.03 -14.53 -5.06
C LYS A 113 -14.92 -13.81 -4.05
N LEU A 114 -15.20 -14.49 -2.94
CA LEU A 114 -15.99 -13.99 -1.83
C LEU A 114 -15.16 -13.98 -0.55
N SER A 115 -15.15 -12.89 0.16
CA SER A 115 -14.48 -12.73 1.44
C SER A 115 -15.30 -11.82 2.34
N PRO A 116 -15.27 -11.98 3.67
CA PRO A 116 -15.87 -11.01 4.60
C PRO A 116 -15.29 -9.60 4.45
N SER A 117 -14.12 -9.46 3.84
CA SER A 117 -13.51 -8.16 3.56
C SER A 117 -14.40 -7.22 2.73
N VAL A 118 -15.33 -7.74 1.92
CA VAL A 118 -16.28 -6.92 1.11
C VAL A 118 -17.14 -6.00 1.97
N TRP A 119 -17.42 -6.36 3.22
CA TRP A 119 -18.21 -5.53 4.11
C TRP A 119 -17.50 -4.27 4.59
N LYS A 120 -16.17 -4.26 4.51
CA LYS A 120 -15.38 -3.14 4.98
C LYS A 120 -14.61 -2.42 3.87
N TYR A 121 -14.17 -3.14 2.85
CA TYR A 121 -13.33 -2.60 1.77
C TYR A 121 -14.00 -2.85 0.43
N GLN A 122 -14.22 -1.78 -0.34
CA GLN A 122 -14.70 -1.87 -1.71
C GLN A 122 -13.66 -2.60 -2.59
N HIS A 123 -12.38 -2.27 -2.38
CA HIS A 123 -11.24 -2.90 -3.04
C HIS A 123 -10.44 -3.69 -2.01
N TRP A 124 -10.68 -4.97 -1.90
CA TRP A 124 -10.07 -5.81 -0.87
C TRP A 124 -9.01 -6.78 -1.40
N GLN A 125 -8.95 -7.01 -2.72
CA GLN A 125 -7.96 -7.86 -3.39
C GLN A 125 -7.86 -7.53 -4.89
N GLY A 126 -6.64 -7.68 -5.43
CA GLY A 126 -6.38 -7.66 -6.87
C GLY A 126 -6.34 -6.26 -7.46
N LEU A 127 -6.41 -6.22 -8.79
CA LEU A 127 -6.31 -4.99 -9.58
C LEU A 127 -7.68 -4.35 -9.79
N SER A 128 -7.76 -3.07 -9.50
CA SER A 128 -8.88 -2.17 -9.83
C SER A 128 -8.39 -1.01 -10.67
N ASN A 129 -9.25 -0.48 -11.52
CA ASN A 129 -8.96 0.69 -12.34
C ASN A 129 -10.18 1.62 -12.33
N GLU A 130 -9.99 2.87 -11.93
CA GLU A 130 -10.99 3.92 -11.99
C GLU A 130 -10.37 5.11 -12.74
N ASP A 131 -10.95 5.45 -13.89
CA ASP A 131 -10.52 6.57 -14.74
C ASP A 131 -9.01 6.60 -15.06
N GLY A 132 -8.43 5.42 -15.30
CA GLY A 132 -7.01 5.26 -15.63
C GLY A 132 -6.07 5.21 -14.42
N LYS A 133 -6.57 5.41 -13.21
CA LYS A 133 -5.83 5.25 -11.96
C LYS A 133 -5.98 3.82 -11.45
N MET A 134 -4.87 3.16 -11.22
CA MET A 134 -4.86 1.75 -10.83
C MET A 134 -4.59 1.58 -9.34
N LEU A 135 -5.31 0.65 -8.72
CA LEU A 135 -5.04 0.15 -7.38
C LEU A 135 -4.80 -1.35 -7.45
N TYR A 136 -3.74 -1.84 -6.85
CA TYR A 136 -3.57 -3.25 -6.57
C TYR A 136 -3.53 -3.51 -5.07
N VAL A 137 -4.42 -4.37 -4.60
CA VAL A 137 -4.47 -4.78 -3.18
C VAL A 137 -3.97 -6.22 -3.07
N ASN A 138 -2.81 -6.39 -2.42
CA ASN A 138 -2.20 -7.68 -2.10
C ASN A 138 -2.71 -8.17 -0.75
N ILE A 139 -3.17 -9.41 -0.68
CA ILE A 139 -3.68 -10.00 0.57
C ILE A 139 -2.58 -10.51 1.51
N GLY A 140 -1.32 -10.31 1.13
CA GLY A 140 -0.16 -10.58 1.97
C GLY A 140 0.17 -12.05 2.18
N THR A 141 1.28 -12.28 2.87
CA THR A 141 1.80 -13.62 3.19
C THR A 141 1.61 -14.00 4.66
N GLY A 142 1.38 -13.01 5.54
CA GLY A 142 1.28 -13.18 6.98
C GLY A 142 -0.14 -13.47 7.47
N GLU A 143 -0.26 -13.59 8.78
CA GLU A 143 -1.52 -13.83 9.52
C GLU A 143 -1.73 -12.74 10.55
N VAL A 144 -3.00 -12.44 10.88
CA VAL A 144 -3.39 -11.42 11.85
C VAL A 144 -4.42 -11.99 12.81
N GLY A 145 -4.10 -11.95 14.09
CA GLY A 145 -4.98 -12.39 15.18
C GLY A 145 -5.07 -13.91 15.29
N ILE A 146 -5.67 -14.59 14.34
CA ILE A 146 -5.81 -16.05 14.32
C ILE A 146 -4.78 -16.62 13.35
N PRO A 147 -3.95 -17.59 13.77
CA PRO A 147 -2.89 -18.16 12.93
C PRO A 147 -3.45 -19.19 11.94
N MET A 148 -4.31 -18.73 11.03
CA MET A 148 -4.84 -19.55 9.95
C MET A 148 -5.34 -18.71 8.77
N ARG A 149 -5.32 -19.31 7.57
CA ARG A 149 -5.97 -18.79 6.37
C ARG A 149 -6.86 -19.88 5.77
N ILE A 150 -8.10 -19.54 5.46
CA ILE A 150 -9.06 -20.44 4.81
C ILE A 150 -9.33 -19.92 3.40
N GLY A 151 -8.80 -20.58 2.37
CA GLY A 151 -8.94 -20.19 0.97
C GLY A 151 -8.23 -18.88 0.57
N ALA A 152 -7.85 -18.04 1.52
CA ALA A 152 -7.07 -16.82 1.30
C ALA A 152 -5.57 -17.16 1.25
N THR A 153 -5.13 -17.78 0.16
CA THR A 153 -3.74 -18.23 -0.04
C THR A 153 -2.76 -17.05 0.06
N PRO A 154 -1.61 -17.22 0.73
CA PRO A 154 -0.55 -16.21 0.73
C PRO A 154 -0.17 -15.77 -0.68
N GLU A 155 0.08 -14.47 -0.86
CA GLU A 155 0.29 -13.87 -2.17
C GLU A 155 1.61 -13.09 -2.23
N ILE A 156 2.40 -13.36 -3.28
CA ILE A 156 3.53 -12.53 -3.71
C ILE A 156 3.23 -12.09 -5.13
N THR A 157 3.20 -10.79 -5.37
CA THR A 157 2.88 -10.21 -6.68
C THR A 157 4.11 -9.63 -7.35
N VAL A 158 4.31 -9.96 -8.62
CA VAL A 158 5.38 -9.40 -9.46
C VAL A 158 4.75 -8.49 -10.53
N PHE A 159 5.20 -7.25 -10.59
CA PHE A 159 4.81 -6.28 -11.62
C PHE A 159 5.93 -6.08 -12.63
N THR A 160 5.58 -6.04 -13.90
CA THR A 160 6.48 -5.61 -14.96
C THR A 160 5.93 -4.32 -15.56
N LEU A 161 6.64 -3.21 -15.33
CA LEU A 161 6.33 -1.93 -15.95
C LEU A 161 7.00 -1.89 -17.33
N LYS A 162 6.24 -1.51 -18.36
CA LYS A 162 6.75 -1.36 -19.72
C LYS A 162 6.43 0.02 -20.25
N ARG A 163 7.38 0.62 -20.96
CA ARG A 163 7.12 1.82 -21.74
C ARG A 163 6.15 1.49 -22.88
N LYS A 164 5.17 2.37 -23.10
CA LYS A 164 4.33 2.31 -24.31
C LYS A 164 5.06 2.92 -25.49
#